data_9cf8660d4ae9053d879feedc43ea03e2
#
_entry.id   9cf8660d4ae9053d879feedc43ea03e2
#
_cell.length_a   1.000
_cell.length_b   1.000
_cell.length_c   1.000
_cell.angle_alpha   90.00
_cell.angle_beta   90.00
_cell.angle_gamma   90.00
#
_symmetry.space_group_name_H-M   'P 1'
#
loop_
_entity.id
_entity.type
_entity.pdbx_description
1 polymer ?
#
loop_
_entity_poly.entity_id
_entity_poly.type
_entity_poly.pdbx_seq_one_letter_code
_entity_poly.pdbx_strand_id
1 'polypeptide(L)'
;MHSFKNFAVRGELIISKENWKTKGKGANARNAVAGVIHSKHPDKDLASIVDFVAYEQLKPRASPSDGFEVLAENGFMVAYNKKIPTNDLTMDSLSKVLMDRRKESPYEVDGIVVYHDHEHNIVAGKNPTYAFAFKSILTHEEAEVIVKEVEWNASKDGYLKPLLYFDPVVLAGASIQKATGFNAQYIESNTIGPGSRIVIIRSGDVIPHVVRILSKSATGKPSFPSIEYEWNDTHVDIMLK
;
A
#
# COMPACT_ATOMS: atom_id res chain seq x y z
N MET A 1 17.49 -0.69 36.48
CA MET A 1 16.28 0.01 35.96
C MET A 1 16.74 1.37 35.44
N HIS A 2 16.93 1.52 34.12
CA HIS A 2 17.20 2.83 33.54
C HIS A 2 15.93 3.66 33.57
N SER A 3 16.03 4.84 34.16
CA SER A 3 14.92 5.80 34.25
C SER A 3 14.66 6.35 32.84
N PHE A 4 13.57 5.95 32.18
CA PHE A 4 13.11 6.45 30.87
C PHE A 4 12.56 7.89 30.94
N LYS A 5 13.26 8.83 31.57
CA LYS A 5 12.88 10.23 31.53
C LYS A 5 13.09 10.75 30.09
N ASN A 6 12.00 11.14 29.43
CA ASN A 6 11.98 11.69 28.07
C ASN A 6 12.33 10.71 26.94
N PHE A 7 11.93 9.45 27.05
CA PHE A 7 12.07 8.48 25.97
C PHE A 7 10.76 8.42 25.16
N ALA A 8 10.85 8.54 23.85
CA ALA A 8 9.70 8.42 22.96
C ALA A 8 10.03 7.51 21.78
N VAL A 9 9.12 6.60 21.48
CA VAL A 9 9.26 5.56 20.46
C VAL A 9 8.10 5.64 19.48
N ARG A 10 8.37 5.43 18.21
CA ARG A 10 7.37 5.19 17.17
C ARG A 10 7.47 3.73 16.73
N GLY A 11 6.32 3.12 16.56
CA GLY A 11 6.18 1.75 16.10
C GLY A 11 4.82 1.52 15.44
N GLU A 12 4.58 0.28 15.05
CA GLU A 12 3.32 -0.17 14.49
C GLU A 12 2.72 -1.26 15.38
N LEU A 13 1.39 -1.21 15.54
CA LEU A 13 0.61 -2.30 16.11
C LEU A 13 0.23 -3.26 14.99
N ILE A 14 0.65 -4.52 15.10
CA ILE A 14 0.54 -5.50 14.02
C ILE A 14 0.27 -6.89 14.60
N ILE A 15 -0.29 -7.79 13.80
CA ILE A 15 -0.48 -9.20 14.17
C ILE A 15 0.39 -10.06 13.26
N SER A 16 1.12 -11.02 13.84
CA SER A 16 1.93 -11.95 13.04
C SER A 16 1.08 -12.88 12.18
N LYS A 17 1.65 -13.37 11.06
CA LYS A 17 1.00 -14.33 10.15
C LYS A 17 0.50 -15.57 10.90
N GLU A 18 1.30 -16.08 11.83
CA GLU A 18 0.96 -17.26 12.64
C GLU A 18 -0.21 -16.98 13.59
N ASN A 19 -0.14 -15.88 14.34
CA ASN A 19 -1.21 -15.48 15.25
C ASN A 19 -2.50 -15.18 14.48
N TRP A 20 -2.39 -14.54 13.31
CA TRP A 20 -3.56 -14.29 12.47
C TRP A 20 -4.19 -15.60 11.99
N LYS A 21 -3.39 -16.55 11.54
CA LYS A 21 -3.86 -17.86 11.06
C LYS A 21 -4.56 -18.66 12.16
N THR A 22 -4.05 -18.60 13.39
CA THR A 22 -4.52 -19.43 14.50
C THR A 22 -5.64 -18.80 15.32
N LYS A 23 -5.62 -17.49 15.51
CA LYS A 23 -6.52 -16.74 16.40
C LYS A 23 -7.19 -15.55 15.74
N GLY A 24 -6.88 -15.26 14.49
CA GLY A 24 -7.42 -14.11 13.76
C GLY A 24 -8.93 -14.21 13.57
N LYS A 25 -9.61 -13.07 13.68
CA LYS A 25 -11.06 -12.92 13.44
C LYS A 25 -11.29 -11.70 12.56
N GLY A 26 -12.09 -11.84 11.52
CA GLY A 26 -12.44 -10.75 10.61
C GLY A 26 -11.82 -10.88 9.21
N ALA A 27 -11.85 -9.81 8.43
CA ALA A 27 -11.46 -9.84 7.02
C ALA A 27 -9.94 -9.92 6.80
N ASN A 28 -9.16 -9.20 7.63
CA ASN A 28 -7.69 -9.22 7.59
C ASN A 28 -7.12 -8.67 8.90
N ALA A 29 -5.81 -8.92 9.13
CA ALA A 29 -5.11 -8.52 10.34
C ALA A 29 -5.10 -6.99 10.56
N ARG A 30 -4.93 -6.19 9.50
CA ARG A 30 -4.92 -4.72 9.60
C ARG A 30 -6.25 -4.16 10.11
N ASN A 31 -7.37 -4.64 9.56
CA ASN A 31 -8.70 -4.23 10.00
C ASN A 31 -8.99 -4.68 11.43
N ALA A 32 -8.50 -5.85 11.82
CA ALA A 32 -8.63 -6.37 13.17
C ALA A 32 -7.90 -5.49 14.19
N VAL A 33 -6.64 -5.10 13.91
CA VAL A 33 -5.88 -4.16 14.76
C VAL A 33 -6.60 -2.82 14.86
N ALA A 34 -7.06 -2.26 13.74
CA ALA A 34 -7.83 -1.02 13.75
C ALA A 34 -9.10 -1.14 14.61
N GLY A 35 -9.80 -2.27 14.53
CA GLY A 35 -10.97 -2.58 15.36
C GLY A 35 -10.64 -2.61 16.85
N VAL A 36 -9.51 -3.21 17.24
CA VAL A 36 -9.05 -3.24 18.63
C VAL A 36 -8.76 -1.81 19.14
N ILE A 37 -8.07 -1.00 18.33
CA ILE A 37 -7.67 0.37 18.74
C ILE A 37 -8.87 1.31 18.88
N HIS A 38 -9.83 1.23 17.96
CA HIS A 38 -10.96 2.17 17.90
C HIS A 38 -12.18 1.71 18.71
N SER A 39 -12.19 0.49 19.24
CA SER A 39 -13.31 -0.03 20.03
C SER A 39 -13.30 0.50 21.45
N LYS A 40 -14.47 0.90 21.96
CA LYS A 40 -14.67 1.17 23.39
C LYS A 40 -14.58 -0.11 24.24
N HIS A 41 -14.86 -1.26 23.62
CA HIS A 41 -14.82 -2.58 24.24
C HIS A 41 -14.07 -3.55 23.33
N PRO A 42 -12.72 -3.48 23.32
CA PRO A 42 -11.90 -4.32 22.44
C PRO A 42 -12.04 -5.80 22.79
N ASP A 43 -12.03 -6.65 21.76
CA ASP A 43 -11.93 -8.10 21.95
C ASP A 43 -10.59 -8.41 22.61
N LYS A 44 -10.62 -8.97 23.83
CA LYS A 44 -9.43 -9.25 24.63
C LYS A 44 -8.53 -10.32 23.99
N ASP A 45 -9.15 -11.33 23.36
CA ASP A 45 -8.40 -12.40 22.71
C ASP A 45 -7.64 -11.84 21.51
N LEU A 46 -8.31 -11.00 20.72
CA LEU A 46 -7.70 -10.35 19.57
C LEU A 46 -6.62 -9.33 20.01
N ALA A 47 -6.89 -8.55 21.06
CA ALA A 47 -5.90 -7.62 21.62
C ALA A 47 -4.64 -8.33 22.13
N SER A 48 -4.77 -9.54 22.68
CA SER A 48 -3.66 -10.32 23.22
C SER A 48 -2.65 -10.82 22.18
N ILE A 49 -3.01 -10.78 20.88
CA ILE A 49 -2.16 -11.22 19.77
C ILE A 49 -1.61 -10.06 18.94
N VAL A 50 -1.86 -8.82 19.38
CA VAL A 50 -1.31 -7.61 18.74
C VAL A 50 0.06 -7.33 19.31
N ASP A 51 1.06 -7.25 18.43
CA ASP A 51 2.43 -6.89 18.76
C ASP A 51 2.66 -5.40 18.51
N PHE A 52 3.49 -4.76 19.36
CA PHE A 52 4.05 -3.44 19.06
C PHE A 52 5.46 -3.60 18.52
N VAL A 53 5.67 -3.28 17.27
CA VAL A 53 6.98 -3.34 16.60
C VAL A 53 7.54 -1.94 16.44
N ALA A 54 8.61 -1.63 17.16
CA ALA A 54 9.27 -0.33 17.13
C ALA A 54 10.15 -0.17 15.90
N TYR A 55 10.11 1.02 15.26
CA TYR A 55 10.94 1.32 14.11
C TYR A 55 11.61 2.70 14.15
N GLU A 56 11.35 3.52 15.15
CA GLU A 56 12.01 4.82 15.29
C GLU A 56 12.08 5.26 16.74
N GLN A 57 13.27 5.65 17.19
CA GLN A 57 13.46 6.38 18.42
C GLN A 57 13.26 7.88 18.19
N LEU A 58 12.25 8.46 18.80
CA LEU A 58 11.92 9.88 18.64
C LEU A 58 12.67 10.77 19.63
N LYS A 59 12.91 10.26 20.85
CA LYS A 59 13.65 10.95 21.93
C LYS A 59 14.42 9.94 22.79
N PRO A 60 15.67 10.23 23.17
CA PRO A 60 16.50 11.26 22.53
C PRO A 60 16.69 10.98 21.05
N ARG A 61 17.07 12.01 20.27
CA ARG A 61 17.36 11.83 18.84
C ARG A 61 18.62 11.00 18.65
N ALA A 62 18.62 10.20 17.60
CA ALA A 62 19.74 9.37 17.18
C ALA A 62 19.69 9.17 15.66
N SER A 63 20.78 8.66 15.08
CA SER A 63 20.72 8.10 13.73
C SER A 63 19.76 6.90 13.71
N PRO A 64 19.17 6.54 12.55
CA PRO A 64 18.30 5.37 12.48
C PRO A 64 18.94 4.09 13.06
N SER A 65 20.19 3.80 12.72
CA SER A 65 20.86 2.60 13.19
C SER A 65 21.10 2.60 14.70
N ASP A 66 21.60 3.72 15.26
CA ASP A 66 21.82 3.84 16.71
C ASP A 66 20.48 3.76 17.45
N GLY A 67 19.42 4.35 16.89
CA GLY A 67 18.07 4.25 17.43
C GLY A 67 17.57 2.81 17.51
N PHE A 68 17.79 1.99 16.48
CA PHE A 68 17.43 0.57 16.50
C PHE A 68 18.21 -0.22 17.54
N GLU A 69 19.49 0.04 17.71
CA GLU A 69 20.32 -0.59 18.76
C GLU A 69 19.78 -0.25 20.16
N VAL A 70 19.55 1.03 20.43
CA VAL A 70 19.00 1.48 21.73
C VAL A 70 17.61 0.88 21.98
N LEU A 71 16.73 0.81 20.99
CA LEU A 71 15.41 0.20 21.15
C LEU A 71 15.52 -1.28 21.50
N ALA A 72 16.40 -2.04 20.82
CA ALA A 72 16.61 -3.46 21.08
C ALA A 72 17.21 -3.70 22.48
N GLU A 73 18.22 -2.91 22.89
CA GLU A 73 18.83 -2.98 24.23
C GLU A 73 17.81 -2.70 25.35
N ASN A 74 16.79 -1.88 25.07
CA ASN A 74 15.72 -1.59 26.01
C ASN A 74 14.52 -2.56 25.92
N GLY A 75 14.69 -3.68 25.20
CA GLY A 75 13.71 -4.78 25.17
C GLY A 75 12.52 -4.57 24.26
N PHE A 76 12.55 -3.57 23.36
CA PHE A 76 11.53 -3.44 22.34
C PHE A 76 11.69 -4.49 21.25
N MET A 77 10.58 -5.02 20.77
CA MET A 77 10.56 -5.73 19.51
C MET A 77 10.80 -4.71 18.40
N VAL A 78 11.89 -4.85 17.66
CA VAL A 78 12.27 -3.89 16.61
C VAL A 78 12.02 -4.42 15.22
N ALA A 79 11.68 -3.52 14.30
CA ALA A 79 11.58 -3.85 12.90
C ALA A 79 12.95 -4.30 12.34
N TYR A 80 12.92 -5.22 11.37
CA TYR A 80 14.15 -5.61 10.68
C TYR A 80 14.83 -4.37 10.10
N ASN A 81 16.12 -4.25 10.36
CA ASN A 81 16.95 -3.17 9.85
C ASN A 81 18.29 -3.71 9.35
N LYS A 82 18.90 -3.03 8.39
CA LYS A 82 20.19 -3.38 7.81
C LYS A 82 20.85 -2.14 7.24
N LYS A 83 22.13 -1.91 7.58
CA LYS A 83 22.97 -0.92 6.91
C LYS A 83 23.42 -1.44 5.54
N ILE A 84 23.33 -0.58 4.54
CA ILE A 84 23.80 -0.86 3.17
C ILE A 84 24.65 0.32 2.74
N PRO A 85 25.89 0.11 2.27
CA PRO A 85 26.71 1.16 1.68
C PRO A 85 26.00 1.81 0.50
N THR A 86 26.12 3.14 0.36
CA THR A 86 25.41 3.87 -0.71
C THR A 86 25.75 3.34 -2.11
N ASN A 87 26.98 2.90 -2.33
CA ASN A 87 27.38 2.31 -3.61
C ASN A 87 26.69 0.98 -3.94
N ASP A 88 26.19 0.27 -2.92
CA ASP A 88 25.48 -1.00 -3.07
C ASP A 88 23.97 -0.80 -3.12
N LEU A 89 23.51 0.44 -3.01
CA LEU A 89 22.09 0.78 -3.03
C LEU A 89 21.57 0.84 -4.47
N THR A 90 21.18 -0.32 -4.99
CA THR A 90 20.62 -0.48 -6.33
C THR A 90 19.18 -0.99 -6.28
N MET A 91 18.46 -0.87 -7.39
CA MET A 91 17.11 -1.45 -7.50
C MET A 91 17.11 -2.96 -7.24
N ASP A 92 18.14 -3.67 -7.71
CA ASP A 92 18.26 -5.13 -7.54
C ASP A 92 18.54 -5.49 -6.08
N SER A 93 19.42 -4.75 -5.39
CA SER A 93 19.72 -4.99 -3.97
C SER A 93 18.52 -4.74 -3.09
N LEU A 94 17.78 -3.65 -3.33
CA LEU A 94 16.54 -3.34 -2.62
C LEU A 94 15.46 -4.38 -2.89
N SER A 95 15.31 -4.78 -4.14
CA SER A 95 14.36 -5.82 -4.55
C SER A 95 14.65 -7.14 -3.85
N LYS A 96 15.91 -7.54 -3.79
CA LYS A 96 16.34 -8.76 -3.10
C LYS A 96 16.01 -8.68 -1.61
N VAL A 97 16.37 -7.58 -0.94
CA VAL A 97 16.03 -7.38 0.49
C VAL A 97 14.52 -7.51 0.71
N LEU A 98 13.71 -6.86 -0.11
CA LEU A 98 12.25 -6.92 0.04
C LEU A 98 11.70 -8.33 -0.17
N MET A 99 12.20 -9.08 -1.17
CA MET A 99 11.80 -10.47 -1.41
C MET A 99 12.14 -11.36 -0.22
N ASP A 100 13.39 -11.27 0.27
CA ASP A 100 13.85 -12.04 1.42
C ASP A 100 12.97 -11.71 2.66
N ARG A 101 12.67 -10.43 2.88
CA ARG A 101 11.82 -10.03 4.01
C ARG A 101 10.38 -10.51 3.89
N ARG A 102 9.78 -10.47 2.70
CA ARG A 102 8.42 -11.03 2.49
C ARG A 102 8.35 -12.51 2.83
N LYS A 103 9.41 -13.26 2.54
CA LYS A 103 9.50 -14.70 2.81
C LYS A 103 9.74 -15.01 4.29
N GLU A 104 10.68 -14.29 4.91
CA GLU A 104 11.20 -14.61 6.24
C GLU A 104 10.48 -13.88 7.38
N SER A 105 9.86 -12.73 7.11
CA SER A 105 9.20 -11.94 8.14
C SER A 105 8.01 -12.68 8.74
N PRO A 106 7.87 -12.67 10.07
CA PRO A 106 6.67 -13.16 10.74
C PRO A 106 5.43 -12.30 10.45
N TYR A 107 5.63 -11.09 9.90
CA TYR A 107 4.57 -10.16 9.55
C TYR A 107 4.44 -10.03 8.04
N GLU A 108 3.27 -9.56 7.57
CA GLU A 108 3.10 -9.15 6.18
C GLU A 108 3.97 -7.92 5.89
N VAL A 109 4.66 -7.91 4.74
CA VAL A 109 5.58 -6.85 4.34
C VAL A 109 5.16 -6.28 2.99
N ASP A 110 4.66 -5.05 3.00
CA ASP A 110 4.27 -4.31 1.79
C ASP A 110 5.48 -3.75 1.03
N GLY A 111 6.46 -3.28 1.79
CA GLY A 111 7.64 -2.60 1.27
C GLY A 111 8.71 -2.45 2.33
N ILE A 112 9.78 -1.78 1.95
CA ILE A 112 10.85 -1.37 2.86
C ILE A 112 10.98 0.15 2.84
N VAL A 113 11.49 0.72 3.91
CA VAL A 113 11.81 2.15 3.97
C VAL A 113 13.33 2.27 4.04
N VAL A 114 13.86 3.09 3.14
CA VAL A 114 15.30 3.39 3.07
C VAL A 114 15.52 4.76 3.68
N TYR A 115 16.41 4.83 4.66
CA TYR A 115 16.78 6.05 5.37
C TYR A 115 18.27 6.39 5.14
N HIS A 116 18.56 7.69 5.08
CA HIS A 116 19.92 8.16 5.27
C HIS A 116 20.29 8.01 6.74
N ASP A 117 21.36 7.24 7.03
CA ASP A 117 21.74 6.87 8.39
C ASP A 117 22.47 7.98 9.13
N HIS A 118 21.78 9.10 9.34
CA HIS A 118 22.21 10.24 10.13
C HIS A 118 21.05 10.78 10.98
N GLU A 119 21.37 11.54 12.01
CA GLU A 119 20.37 12.27 12.74
C GLU A 119 19.79 13.39 11.88
N HIS A 120 18.45 13.40 11.75
CA HIS A 120 17.71 14.40 10.98
C HIS A 120 16.63 15.06 11.83
N ASN A 121 16.35 16.33 11.54
CA ASN A 121 15.22 17.02 12.14
C ASN A 121 13.91 16.56 11.48
N ILE A 122 12.94 16.12 12.31
CA ILE A 122 11.61 15.81 11.83
C ILE A 122 10.79 17.08 11.71
N VAL A 123 10.24 17.31 10.54
CA VAL A 123 9.26 18.39 10.30
C VAL A 123 7.88 17.77 10.36
N ALA A 124 7.09 18.16 11.38
CA ALA A 124 5.74 17.66 11.55
C ALA A 124 4.88 17.94 10.31
N GLY A 125 4.09 16.95 9.90
CA GLY A 125 3.17 17.05 8.76
C GLY A 125 3.82 17.03 7.36
N LYS A 126 5.13 16.81 7.25
CA LYS A 126 5.82 16.66 5.97
C LYS A 126 6.48 15.28 5.86
N ASN A 127 6.51 14.76 4.64
CA ASN A 127 7.31 13.56 4.36
C ASN A 127 8.80 13.88 4.50
N PRO A 128 9.61 12.96 5.05
CA PRO A 128 11.05 13.15 5.17
C PRO A 128 11.71 13.21 3.79
N THR A 129 12.65 14.14 3.60
CA THR A 129 13.47 14.23 2.38
C THR A 129 14.67 13.28 2.41
N TYR A 130 14.95 12.70 3.57
CA TYR A 130 16.08 11.81 3.85
C TYR A 130 15.67 10.33 3.90
N ALA A 131 14.44 10.02 3.51
CA ALA A 131 13.93 8.66 3.45
C ALA A 131 12.96 8.49 2.29
N PHE A 132 12.86 7.27 1.77
CA PHE A 132 11.87 6.91 0.77
C PHE A 132 11.35 5.49 0.99
N ALA A 133 10.10 5.27 0.62
CA ALA A 133 9.51 3.94 0.61
C ALA A 133 9.83 3.23 -0.71
N PHE A 134 10.32 2.00 -0.62
CA PHE A 134 10.55 1.13 -1.76
C PHE A 134 9.56 -0.03 -1.73
N LYS A 135 8.73 -0.12 -2.75
CA LYS A 135 7.80 -1.20 -2.99
C LYS A 135 8.14 -1.82 -4.33
N SER A 136 8.89 -2.91 -4.32
CA SER A 136 9.19 -3.62 -5.55
C SER A 136 7.95 -4.34 -6.06
N ILE A 137 7.72 -4.14 -7.33
CA ILE A 137 6.70 -4.85 -8.11
C ILE A 137 7.32 -6.15 -8.70
N LEU A 138 8.02 -6.93 -7.89
CA LEU A 138 8.85 -8.05 -8.36
C LEU A 138 8.11 -9.38 -8.56
N THR A 139 6.85 -9.44 -8.58
CA THR A 139 6.05 -10.51 -9.21
C THR A 139 4.66 -9.97 -9.43
N HIS A 140 4.48 -9.28 -10.53
CA HIS A 140 3.14 -9.07 -11.02
C HIS A 140 2.69 -10.37 -11.67
N GLU A 141 1.78 -11.07 -11.03
CA GLU A 141 0.88 -11.84 -11.82
C GLU A 141 0.11 -10.84 -12.65
N GLU A 142 0.39 -10.83 -13.95
CA GLU A 142 -0.36 -10.06 -14.93
C GLU A 142 -1.52 -10.93 -15.42
N ALA A 143 -2.67 -10.32 -15.61
CA ALA A 143 -3.77 -10.95 -16.35
C ALA A 143 -4.21 -10.07 -17.48
N GLU A 144 -4.38 -10.68 -18.65
CA GLU A 144 -5.08 -10.06 -19.75
C GLU A 144 -6.58 -10.26 -19.56
N VAL A 145 -7.35 -9.15 -19.63
CA VAL A 145 -8.79 -9.16 -19.47
C VAL A 145 -9.46 -8.30 -20.52
N ILE A 146 -10.74 -8.61 -20.81
CA ILE A 146 -11.57 -7.82 -21.71
C ILE A 146 -12.54 -7.00 -20.86
N VAL A 147 -12.51 -5.68 -21.03
CA VAL A 147 -13.42 -4.76 -20.36
C VAL A 147 -14.85 -5.03 -20.84
N LYS A 148 -15.76 -5.29 -19.92
CA LYS A 148 -17.19 -5.43 -20.18
C LYS A 148 -17.94 -4.14 -19.98
N GLU A 149 -17.55 -3.39 -18.95
CA GLU A 149 -18.22 -2.17 -18.54
C GLU A 149 -17.24 -1.19 -17.91
N VAL A 150 -17.52 0.10 -18.07
CA VAL A 150 -16.87 1.20 -17.36
C VAL A 150 -17.92 1.86 -16.47
N GLU A 151 -17.85 1.60 -15.17
CA GLU A 151 -18.71 2.22 -14.17
C GLU A 151 -18.07 3.51 -13.67
N TRP A 152 -18.88 4.54 -13.45
CA TRP A 152 -18.42 5.83 -12.97
C TRP A 152 -19.01 6.12 -11.58
N ASN A 153 -18.14 6.21 -10.57
CA ASN A 153 -18.53 6.40 -9.19
C ASN A 153 -18.16 7.81 -8.72
N ALA A 154 -19.14 8.52 -8.16
CA ALA A 154 -18.90 9.85 -7.61
C ALA A 154 -18.09 9.77 -6.31
N SER A 155 -17.02 10.56 -6.23
CA SER A 155 -16.28 10.81 -4.99
C SER A 155 -17.02 11.82 -4.10
N LYS A 156 -16.56 11.99 -2.85
CA LYS A 156 -17.11 12.97 -1.93
C LYS A 156 -17.06 14.42 -2.45
N ASP A 157 -16.09 14.69 -3.31
CA ASP A 157 -15.85 16.02 -3.90
C ASP A 157 -16.51 16.17 -5.29
N GLY A 158 -17.40 15.24 -5.68
CA GLY A 158 -18.14 15.27 -6.93
C GLY A 158 -17.38 14.76 -8.17
N TYR A 159 -16.12 14.38 -8.04
CA TYR A 159 -15.38 13.79 -9.16
C TYR A 159 -15.89 12.39 -9.50
N LEU A 160 -16.05 12.09 -10.77
CA LEU A 160 -16.42 10.77 -11.29
C LEU A 160 -15.15 9.95 -11.52
N LYS A 161 -15.04 8.83 -10.83
CA LYS A 161 -13.89 7.92 -10.92
C LYS A 161 -14.27 6.63 -11.66
N PRO A 162 -13.53 6.27 -12.72
CA PRO A 162 -13.86 5.10 -13.53
C PRO A 162 -13.38 3.80 -12.88
N LEU A 163 -14.24 2.80 -12.92
CA LEU A 163 -13.97 1.44 -12.50
C LEU A 163 -14.27 0.49 -13.66
N LEU A 164 -13.28 -0.30 -14.05
CA LEU A 164 -13.37 -1.21 -15.19
C LEU A 164 -13.80 -2.59 -14.70
N TYR A 165 -14.88 -3.12 -15.23
CA TYR A 165 -15.37 -4.47 -14.95
C TYR A 165 -15.02 -5.44 -16.08
N PHE A 166 -14.68 -6.68 -15.70
CA PHE A 166 -14.30 -7.77 -16.60
C PHE A 166 -14.67 -9.13 -15.96
N ASP A 167 -14.52 -10.21 -16.71
CA ASP A 167 -14.72 -11.56 -16.16
C ASP A 167 -13.73 -11.84 -15.03
N PRO A 168 -14.14 -12.56 -13.97
CA PRO A 168 -13.26 -12.87 -12.87
C PRO A 168 -11.98 -13.58 -13.32
N VAL A 169 -10.83 -13.07 -12.86
CA VAL A 169 -9.51 -13.69 -13.04
C VAL A 169 -8.84 -13.86 -11.67
N VAL A 170 -8.01 -14.88 -11.52
CA VAL A 170 -7.26 -15.09 -10.28
C VAL A 170 -5.90 -14.39 -10.40
N LEU A 171 -5.62 -13.46 -9.49
CA LEU A 171 -4.34 -12.77 -9.38
C LEU A 171 -3.88 -12.75 -7.92
N ALA A 172 -2.67 -13.19 -7.66
CA ALA A 172 -2.10 -13.27 -6.31
C ALA A 172 -3.05 -13.98 -5.31
N GLY A 173 -3.64 -15.09 -5.75
CA GLY A 173 -4.53 -15.91 -4.93
C GLY A 173 -5.92 -15.32 -4.66
N ALA A 174 -6.28 -14.19 -5.26
CA ALA A 174 -7.60 -13.58 -5.11
C ALA A 174 -8.34 -13.49 -6.45
N SER A 175 -9.66 -13.67 -6.42
CA SER A 175 -10.53 -13.47 -7.57
C SER A 175 -10.78 -11.98 -7.77
N ILE A 176 -10.38 -11.47 -8.93
CA ILE A 176 -10.45 -10.06 -9.32
C ILE A 176 -11.41 -9.94 -10.50
N GLN A 177 -12.36 -9.02 -10.42
CA GLN A 177 -13.33 -8.74 -11.50
C GLN A 177 -13.47 -7.24 -11.80
N LYS A 178 -12.66 -6.41 -11.14
CA LYS A 178 -12.63 -4.96 -11.34
C LYS A 178 -11.26 -4.37 -11.08
N ALA A 179 -10.93 -3.29 -11.81
CA ALA A 179 -9.70 -2.53 -11.65
C ALA A 179 -9.97 -1.04 -11.81
N THR A 180 -9.11 -0.19 -11.24
CA THR A 180 -9.24 1.25 -11.45
C THR A 180 -8.90 1.64 -12.88
N GLY A 181 -9.73 2.51 -13.46
CA GLY A 181 -9.49 3.20 -14.73
C GLY A 181 -8.78 4.54 -14.56
N PHE A 182 -8.23 4.83 -13.37
CA PHE A 182 -7.52 6.04 -12.96
C PHE A 182 -8.40 7.30 -12.96
N ASN A 183 -8.59 7.93 -14.16
CA ASN A 183 -9.32 9.18 -14.32
C ASN A 183 -9.95 9.25 -15.74
N ALA A 184 -10.71 10.31 -16.00
CA ALA A 184 -11.42 10.47 -17.28
C ALA A 184 -10.46 10.65 -18.46
N GLN A 185 -9.37 11.41 -18.30
CA GLN A 185 -8.37 11.59 -19.34
C GLN A 185 -7.73 10.24 -19.74
N TYR A 186 -7.49 9.35 -18.78
CA TYR A 186 -6.94 8.03 -19.08
C TYR A 186 -7.90 7.17 -19.91
N ILE A 187 -9.20 7.20 -19.59
CA ILE A 187 -10.26 6.52 -20.37
C ILE A 187 -10.34 7.09 -21.79
N GLU A 188 -10.33 8.42 -21.92
CA GLU A 188 -10.38 9.12 -23.20
C GLU A 188 -9.17 8.81 -24.07
N SER A 189 -7.97 9.09 -23.56
CA SER A 189 -6.70 8.99 -24.30
C SER A 189 -6.42 7.57 -24.80
N ASN A 190 -6.83 6.58 -24.03
CA ASN A 190 -6.65 5.16 -24.38
C ASN A 190 -7.86 4.54 -25.07
N THR A 191 -8.94 5.32 -25.27
CA THR A 191 -10.18 4.84 -25.89
C THR A 191 -10.73 3.57 -25.21
N ILE A 192 -10.77 3.60 -23.84
CA ILE A 192 -11.20 2.47 -23.03
C ILE A 192 -12.73 2.40 -22.99
N GLY A 193 -13.27 1.22 -23.20
CA GLY A 193 -14.69 0.91 -23.15
C GLY A 193 -14.92 -0.58 -23.32
N PRO A 194 -16.16 -1.03 -23.41
CA PRO A 194 -16.48 -2.44 -23.66
C PRO A 194 -15.73 -2.99 -24.87
N GLY A 195 -15.12 -4.18 -24.69
CA GLY A 195 -14.28 -4.84 -25.68
C GLY A 195 -12.80 -4.44 -25.67
N SER A 196 -12.38 -3.44 -24.89
CA SER A 196 -10.95 -3.13 -24.71
C SER A 196 -10.23 -4.32 -24.09
N ARG A 197 -9.08 -4.71 -24.67
CA ARG A 197 -8.18 -5.69 -24.08
C ARG A 197 -7.10 -4.95 -23.29
N ILE A 198 -7.00 -5.26 -22.03
CA ILE A 198 -6.09 -4.60 -21.09
C ILE A 198 -5.31 -5.63 -20.28
N VAL A 199 -4.12 -5.27 -19.85
CA VAL A 199 -3.34 -6.05 -18.87
C VAL A 199 -3.45 -5.35 -17.53
N ILE A 200 -3.88 -6.11 -16.53
CA ILE A 200 -3.99 -5.66 -15.16
C ILE A 200 -2.98 -6.37 -14.28
N ILE A 201 -2.60 -5.70 -13.20
CA ILE A 201 -1.79 -6.27 -12.12
C ILE A 201 -2.45 -6.04 -10.78
N ARG A 202 -2.13 -6.91 -9.84
CA ARG A 202 -2.43 -6.71 -8.43
C ARG A 202 -1.14 -6.81 -7.63
N SER A 203 -0.83 -5.79 -6.85
CA SER A 203 0.29 -5.78 -5.92
C SER A 203 -0.23 -5.83 -4.49
N GLY A 204 -0.07 -6.95 -3.80
CA GLY A 204 -0.54 -7.15 -2.42
C GLY A 204 -2.05 -6.89 -2.25
N ASP A 205 -2.42 -6.17 -1.20
CA ASP A 205 -3.81 -5.77 -0.93
C ASP A 205 -4.25 -4.49 -1.70
N VAL A 206 -3.44 -4.05 -2.66
CA VAL A 206 -3.72 -2.83 -3.43
C VAL A 206 -4.80 -3.10 -4.48
N ILE A 207 -5.60 -2.08 -4.77
CA ILE A 207 -6.63 -2.11 -5.83
C ILE A 207 -5.96 -2.46 -7.16
N PRO A 208 -6.46 -3.48 -7.89
CA PRO A 208 -5.95 -3.82 -9.21
C PRO A 208 -5.99 -2.62 -10.14
N HIS A 209 -4.96 -2.46 -10.97
CA HIS A 209 -4.89 -1.37 -11.92
C HIS A 209 -4.34 -1.80 -13.27
N VAL A 210 -4.62 -1.00 -14.29
CA VAL A 210 -4.19 -1.25 -15.66
C VAL A 210 -2.72 -0.86 -15.82
N VAL A 211 -1.93 -1.73 -16.44
CA VAL A 211 -0.52 -1.47 -16.79
C VAL A 211 -0.29 -1.32 -18.28
N ARG A 212 -1.10 -1.98 -19.12
CA ARG A 212 -1.00 -1.89 -20.57
C ARG A 212 -2.39 -1.98 -21.23
N ILE A 213 -2.55 -1.25 -22.30
CA ILE A 213 -3.71 -1.36 -23.19
C ILE A 213 -3.25 -2.13 -24.43
N LEU A 214 -3.89 -3.27 -24.71
CA LEU A 214 -3.59 -4.11 -25.86
C LEU A 214 -4.47 -3.74 -27.08
N SER A 215 -5.74 -3.41 -26.82
CA SER A 215 -6.64 -2.90 -27.85
C SER A 215 -7.67 -1.92 -27.30
N LYS A 216 -8.12 -1.02 -28.15
CA LYS A 216 -9.16 -0.04 -27.86
C LYS A 216 -10.54 -0.71 -27.71
N SER A 217 -11.55 0.06 -27.31
CA SER A 217 -12.93 -0.41 -27.20
C SER A 217 -13.45 -0.95 -28.55
N ALA A 218 -14.38 -1.88 -28.49
CA ALA A 218 -14.99 -2.47 -29.71
C ALA A 218 -15.72 -1.44 -30.56
N THR A 219 -16.20 -0.35 -29.96
CA THR A 219 -16.88 0.76 -30.68
C THR A 219 -15.92 1.80 -31.25
N GLY A 220 -14.62 1.72 -30.90
CA GLY A 220 -13.61 2.74 -31.22
C GLY A 220 -13.80 4.06 -30.47
N LYS A 221 -14.68 4.10 -29.44
CA LYS A 221 -14.95 5.28 -28.62
C LYS A 221 -14.72 4.97 -27.15
N PRO A 222 -14.21 5.95 -26.35
CA PRO A 222 -14.15 5.80 -24.90
C PRO A 222 -15.56 5.72 -24.30
N SER A 223 -15.70 4.98 -23.19
CA SER A 223 -16.98 4.84 -22.49
C SER A 223 -17.07 5.86 -21.36
N PHE A 224 -17.85 6.90 -21.55
CA PHE A 224 -18.18 7.92 -20.55
C PHE A 224 -19.52 7.62 -19.89
N PRO A 225 -19.82 8.25 -18.72
CA PRO A 225 -21.11 8.10 -18.07
C PRO A 225 -22.25 8.69 -18.91
N SER A 226 -23.45 8.16 -18.74
CA SER A 226 -24.66 8.68 -19.40
C SER A 226 -25.30 9.88 -18.68
N ILE A 227 -24.83 10.20 -17.46
CA ILE A 227 -25.28 11.36 -16.68
C ILE A 227 -24.56 12.63 -17.15
N GLU A 228 -25.14 13.79 -16.88
CA GLU A 228 -24.50 15.07 -17.20
C GLU A 228 -23.23 15.26 -16.35
N TYR A 229 -22.16 15.65 -17.00
CA TYR A 229 -20.86 15.92 -16.39
C TYR A 229 -20.16 17.07 -17.09
N GLU A 230 -19.17 17.63 -16.41
CA GLU A 230 -18.25 18.60 -16.98
C GLU A 230 -16.80 18.22 -16.69
N TRP A 231 -15.90 18.63 -17.57
CA TRP A 231 -14.47 18.46 -17.34
C TRP A 231 -13.98 19.52 -16.36
N ASN A 232 -13.04 19.13 -15.50
CA ASN A 232 -12.32 20.09 -14.68
C ASN A 232 -11.34 20.93 -15.53
N ASP A 233 -10.84 22.03 -14.97
CA ASP A 233 -9.95 22.96 -15.68
C ASP A 233 -8.68 22.33 -16.26
N THR A 234 -8.22 21.23 -15.69
CA THR A 234 -7.02 20.51 -16.13
C THR A 234 -7.30 19.44 -17.20
N HIS A 235 -8.57 19.20 -17.53
CA HIS A 235 -9.00 18.11 -18.43
C HIS A 235 -8.48 16.71 -18.01
N VAL A 236 -8.36 16.47 -16.71
CA VAL A 236 -7.93 15.18 -16.14
C VAL A 236 -9.12 14.39 -15.63
N ASP A 237 -10.02 15.05 -14.95
CA ASP A 237 -11.19 14.44 -14.33
C ASP A 237 -12.48 15.06 -14.83
N ILE A 238 -13.57 14.31 -14.77
CA ILE A 238 -14.93 14.80 -14.95
C ILE A 238 -15.66 14.87 -13.63
N MET A 239 -16.58 15.82 -13.51
CA MET A 239 -17.36 16.08 -12.29
C MET A 239 -18.85 16.00 -12.61
N LEU A 240 -19.64 15.62 -11.62
CA LEU A 240 -21.10 15.77 -11.70
C LEU A 240 -21.46 17.23 -11.93
N LYS A 241 -22.37 17.45 -12.86
CA LYS A 241 -22.92 18.78 -13.14
C LYS A 241 -24.16 19.04 -12.32
#